data_0d28ca9bab010f512556a0417b3a0dbc
#
_entry.id   0d28ca9bab010f512556a0417b3a0dbc
#
_cell.length_a   1.000
_cell.length_b   1.000
_cell.length_c   1.000
_cell.angle_alpha   90.00
_cell.angle_beta   90.00
_cell.angle_gamma   90.00
#
_symmetry.space_group_name_H-M   'P 1'
#
loop_
_entity.id
_entity.type
_entity.pdbx_description
1 polymer ?
#
loop_
_entity_poly.entity_id
_entity_poly.type
_entity_poly.pdbx_seq_one_letter_code
_entity_poly.pdbx_strand_id
1 'polypeptide(L)'
;MLECKNLNIYKEDIILVENKSFLIKKSEIYTLTGMSGVGKSTLLKYICGIEQKYFTYEGEILVNHQPVNHLPTNQRGVRMIFQNDLLFPHMNVIENLLFAIPRKEKNCKEEVLTLLSQLQLDHLSYKNINTLSGGEYSRICLVRMIINKPNVLLVDEPFNNLDKKTKNITKDFFYKNISEMNCATLIVSHNLEDIYSSDKVIEL
;
A
#
# COMPACT_ATOMS: atom_id res chain seq x y z
N MET A 1 1.69 13.57 -3.74
CA MET A 1 0.50 14.17 -3.15
C MET A 1 -0.72 13.44 -3.70
N LEU A 2 -1.66 13.08 -2.84
CA LEU A 2 -2.98 12.52 -3.18
C LEU A 2 -4.06 13.48 -2.69
N GLU A 3 -4.96 13.90 -3.56
CA GLU A 3 -6.12 14.71 -3.21
C GLU A 3 -7.39 14.00 -3.70
N CYS A 4 -8.34 13.83 -2.82
CA CYS A 4 -9.65 13.27 -3.10
C CYS A 4 -10.72 14.32 -2.80
N LYS A 5 -11.66 14.52 -3.74
CA LYS A 5 -12.71 15.53 -3.62
C LYS A 5 -14.08 14.92 -3.83
N ASN A 6 -14.95 15.10 -2.85
CA ASN A 6 -16.36 14.70 -2.89
C ASN A 6 -16.56 13.26 -3.35
N LEU A 7 -15.73 12.33 -2.83
CA LEU A 7 -15.83 10.92 -3.20
C LEU A 7 -17.11 10.32 -2.64
N ASN A 8 -17.90 9.71 -3.51
CA ASN A 8 -19.02 8.88 -3.16
C ASN A 8 -18.82 7.49 -3.76
N ILE A 9 -19.20 6.47 -3.00
CA ILE A 9 -19.16 5.07 -3.45
C ILE A 9 -20.49 4.43 -3.09
N TYR A 10 -21.14 3.92 -4.09
CA TYR A 10 -22.42 3.22 -3.96
C TYR A 10 -22.23 1.75 -4.34
N LYS A 11 -22.87 0.86 -3.61
CA LYS A 11 -23.06 -0.54 -4.00
C LYS A 11 -24.53 -0.77 -4.21
N GLU A 12 -24.96 -0.82 -5.47
CA GLU A 12 -26.36 -0.78 -5.85
C GLU A 12 -27.03 0.46 -5.21
N ASP A 13 -28.03 0.29 -4.35
CA ASP A 13 -28.74 1.39 -3.65
C ASP A 13 -28.13 1.76 -2.28
N ILE A 14 -27.01 1.12 -1.88
CA ILE A 14 -26.38 1.35 -0.58
C ILE A 14 -25.21 2.31 -0.72
N ILE A 15 -25.23 3.42 0.04
CA ILE A 15 -24.10 4.34 0.16
C ILE A 15 -23.08 3.73 1.11
N LEU A 16 -21.87 3.49 0.62
CA LEU A 16 -20.75 3.01 1.43
C LEU A 16 -19.81 4.15 1.85
N VAL A 17 -19.57 5.09 0.96
CA VAL A 17 -18.75 6.28 1.24
C VAL A 17 -19.53 7.49 0.76
N GLU A 18 -19.69 8.49 1.62
CA GLU A 18 -20.45 9.70 1.33
C GLU A 18 -19.58 10.94 1.49
N ASN A 19 -19.51 11.74 0.43
CA ASN A 19 -18.88 13.07 0.36
C ASN A 19 -17.52 13.18 1.06
N LYS A 20 -16.64 12.19 0.86
CA LYS A 20 -15.30 12.20 1.47
C LYS A 20 -14.33 13.04 0.67
N SER A 21 -13.71 14.00 1.36
CA SER A 21 -12.68 14.86 0.79
C SER A 21 -11.48 14.90 1.74
N PHE A 22 -10.28 14.68 1.20
CA PHE A 22 -9.03 14.76 1.96
C PHE A 22 -7.83 15.02 1.06
N LEU A 23 -6.77 15.55 1.68
CA LEU A 23 -5.50 15.85 1.02
C LEU A 23 -4.35 15.25 1.83
N ILE A 24 -3.56 14.39 1.19
CA ILE A 24 -2.35 13.80 1.75
C ILE A 24 -1.16 14.36 0.97
N LYS A 25 -0.33 15.15 1.63
CA LYS A 25 0.87 15.70 1.03
C LYS A 25 1.97 14.63 0.91
N LYS A 26 3.03 14.95 0.19
CA LYS A 26 4.23 14.11 0.14
C LYS A 26 4.81 13.93 1.54
N SER A 27 5.28 12.73 1.85
CA SER A 27 5.80 12.31 3.16
C SER A 27 4.78 12.36 4.31
N GLU A 28 3.50 12.63 4.03
CA GLU A 28 2.45 12.46 5.04
C GLU A 28 1.86 11.05 4.99
N ILE A 29 1.53 10.54 6.16
CA ILE A 29 0.86 9.28 6.36
C ILE A 29 -0.50 9.54 7.01
N TYR A 30 -1.54 9.01 6.42
CA TYR A 30 -2.90 9.05 6.94
C TYR A 30 -3.38 7.63 7.22
N THR A 31 -4.04 7.44 8.34
CA THR A 31 -4.68 6.17 8.67
C THR A 31 -6.19 6.29 8.51
N LEU A 32 -6.75 5.43 7.68
CA LEU A 32 -8.18 5.30 7.44
C LEU A 32 -8.76 4.29 8.43
N THR A 33 -9.62 4.76 9.32
CA THR A 33 -10.31 3.95 10.32
C THR A 33 -11.81 3.83 10.02
N GLY A 34 -12.51 2.99 10.74
CA GLY A 34 -13.95 2.78 10.61
C GLY A 34 -14.33 1.32 10.81
N MET A 35 -15.62 1.04 10.95
CA MET A 35 -16.14 -0.32 11.16
C MET A 35 -15.78 -1.26 10.02
N SER A 36 -15.75 -2.58 10.29
CA SER A 36 -15.57 -3.58 9.25
C SER A 36 -16.72 -3.50 8.24
N GLY A 37 -16.40 -3.60 6.95
CA GLY A 37 -17.41 -3.54 5.88
C GLY A 37 -17.86 -2.15 5.46
N VAL A 38 -17.43 -1.07 6.11
CA VAL A 38 -17.86 0.32 5.78
C VAL A 38 -17.35 0.85 4.43
N GLY A 39 -16.52 0.09 3.71
CA GLY A 39 -16.05 0.47 2.38
C GLY A 39 -14.57 0.90 2.29
N LYS A 40 -13.76 0.76 3.37
CA LYS A 40 -12.35 1.17 3.38
C LYS A 40 -11.53 0.57 2.22
N SER A 41 -11.52 -0.75 2.09
CA SER A 41 -10.80 -1.44 1.01
C SER A 41 -11.37 -1.12 -0.38
N THR A 42 -12.69 -0.83 -0.46
CA THR A 42 -13.33 -0.38 -1.71
C THR A 42 -12.85 1.02 -2.10
N LEU A 43 -12.73 1.93 -1.13
CA LEU A 43 -12.17 3.27 -1.36
C LEU A 43 -10.71 3.18 -1.84
N LEU A 44 -9.86 2.36 -1.21
CA LEU A 44 -8.48 2.15 -1.68
C LEU A 44 -8.44 1.62 -3.12
N LYS A 45 -9.28 0.63 -3.44
CA LYS A 45 -9.36 0.07 -4.80
C LYS A 45 -9.78 1.13 -5.82
N TYR A 46 -10.77 1.96 -5.50
CA TYR A 46 -11.22 3.05 -6.37
C TYR A 46 -10.10 4.06 -6.62
N ILE A 47 -9.39 4.49 -5.58
CA ILE A 47 -8.23 5.41 -5.73
C ILE A 47 -7.15 4.77 -6.61
N CYS A 48 -6.89 3.47 -6.45
CA CYS A 48 -5.93 2.72 -7.27
C CYS A 48 -6.38 2.55 -8.73
N GLY A 49 -7.66 2.73 -9.03
CA GLY A 49 -8.24 2.52 -10.37
C GLY A 49 -8.72 1.10 -10.62
N ILE A 50 -9.08 0.40 -9.55
CA ILE A 50 -9.67 -0.93 -9.62
C ILE A 50 -11.16 -0.81 -9.34
N GLU A 51 -11.92 -0.67 -10.39
CA GLU A 51 -13.37 -0.62 -10.31
C GLU A 51 -13.94 -2.04 -10.12
N GLN A 52 -14.96 -2.13 -9.28
CA GLN A 52 -15.61 -3.39 -8.99
C GLN A 52 -17.01 -3.42 -9.62
N LYS A 53 -17.41 -4.58 -10.11
CA LYS A 53 -18.74 -4.79 -10.64
C LYS A 53 -19.80 -4.50 -9.57
N TYR A 54 -20.90 -3.89 -9.95
CA TYR A 54 -22.00 -3.46 -9.06
C TYR A 54 -21.69 -2.27 -8.12
N PHE A 55 -20.59 -1.56 -8.37
CA PHE A 55 -20.27 -0.33 -7.66
C PHE A 55 -20.34 0.87 -8.61
N THR A 56 -20.85 1.98 -8.10
CA THR A 56 -20.81 3.28 -8.78
C THR A 56 -19.91 4.22 -7.98
N TYR A 57 -19.12 5.02 -8.69
CA TYR A 57 -18.11 5.88 -8.11
C TYR A 57 -18.25 7.31 -8.63
N GLU A 58 -18.19 8.29 -7.72
CA GLU A 58 -18.26 9.71 -8.03
C GLU A 58 -17.15 10.47 -7.32
N GLY A 59 -16.89 11.71 -7.76
CA GLY A 59 -15.86 12.59 -7.22
C GLY A 59 -14.57 12.59 -8.02
N GLU A 60 -13.61 13.36 -7.57
CA GLU A 60 -12.35 13.59 -8.27
C GLU A 60 -11.16 13.07 -7.46
N ILE A 61 -10.24 12.38 -8.13
CA ILE A 61 -8.98 11.90 -7.57
C ILE A 61 -7.84 12.55 -8.35
N LEU A 62 -6.95 13.28 -7.62
CA LEU A 62 -5.78 13.89 -8.20
C LEU A 62 -4.50 13.32 -7.56
N VAL A 63 -3.54 13.00 -8.41
CA VAL A 63 -2.17 12.63 -8.00
C VAL A 63 -1.21 13.70 -8.53
N ASN A 64 -0.48 14.35 -7.63
CA ASN A 64 0.40 15.48 -7.96
C ASN A 64 -0.32 16.55 -8.80
N HIS A 65 -1.52 16.96 -8.39
CA HIS A 65 -2.41 17.95 -9.05
C HIS A 65 -2.97 17.52 -10.42
N GLN A 66 -2.74 16.29 -10.87
CA GLN A 66 -3.28 15.78 -12.13
C GLN A 66 -4.48 14.87 -11.86
N PRO A 67 -5.65 15.08 -12.49
CA PRO A 67 -6.79 14.20 -12.36
C PRO A 67 -6.48 12.83 -12.97
N VAL A 68 -6.76 11.76 -12.22
CA VAL A 68 -6.38 10.39 -12.60
C VAL A 68 -7.56 9.45 -12.79
N ASN A 69 -8.80 9.91 -12.58
CA ASN A 69 -9.98 9.04 -12.68
C ASN A 69 -10.08 8.31 -14.02
N HIS A 70 -9.77 8.99 -15.13
CA HIS A 70 -9.81 8.46 -16.49
C HIS A 70 -8.61 7.59 -16.87
N LEU A 71 -7.58 7.54 -16.01
CA LEU A 71 -6.37 6.79 -16.29
C LEU A 71 -6.50 5.33 -15.83
N PRO A 72 -5.94 4.37 -16.57
CA PRO A 72 -5.84 2.99 -16.11
C PRO A 72 -4.87 2.88 -14.91
N THR A 73 -5.03 1.85 -14.08
CA THR A 73 -4.29 1.63 -12.83
C THR A 73 -2.77 1.83 -12.97
N ASN A 74 -2.17 1.32 -14.05
CA ASN A 74 -0.72 1.40 -14.27
C ASN A 74 -0.20 2.81 -14.59
N GLN A 75 -1.07 3.76 -14.92
CA GLN A 75 -0.72 5.15 -15.26
C GLN A 75 -1.05 6.15 -14.15
N ARG A 76 -1.81 5.77 -13.12
CA ARG A 76 -2.21 6.66 -12.02
C ARG A 76 -1.06 7.08 -11.10
N GLY A 77 0.09 6.40 -11.12
CA GLY A 77 1.18 6.64 -10.18
C GLY A 77 0.86 6.21 -8.74
N VAL A 78 -0.21 5.45 -8.56
CA VAL A 78 -0.67 4.88 -7.30
C VAL A 78 -0.24 3.42 -7.24
N ARG A 79 0.19 2.96 -6.07
CA ARG A 79 0.42 1.53 -5.78
C ARG A 79 -0.38 1.12 -4.58
N MET A 80 -0.90 -0.09 -4.61
CA MET A 80 -1.69 -0.66 -3.51
C MET A 80 -1.09 -2.00 -3.08
N ILE A 81 -0.95 -2.17 -1.76
CA ILE A 81 -0.74 -3.48 -1.15
C ILE A 81 -2.12 -4.01 -0.76
N PHE A 82 -2.45 -5.16 -1.29
CA PHE A 82 -3.67 -5.88 -0.94
C PHE A 82 -3.41 -6.76 0.29
N GLN A 83 -4.47 -7.06 1.04
CA GLN A 83 -4.40 -8.05 2.13
C GLN A 83 -3.86 -9.42 1.65
N ASN A 84 -4.14 -9.78 0.39
CA ASN A 84 -3.60 -10.95 -0.31
C ASN A 84 -2.79 -10.50 -1.52
N ASP A 85 -1.65 -9.85 -1.31
CA ASP A 85 -0.78 -9.42 -2.39
C ASP A 85 -0.15 -10.64 -3.08
N LEU A 86 0.07 -10.54 -4.40
CA LEU A 86 0.53 -11.65 -5.21
C LEU A 86 1.99 -11.47 -5.63
N LEU A 87 2.86 -12.29 -5.08
CA LEU A 87 4.20 -12.51 -5.63
C LEU A 87 4.11 -13.49 -6.81
N PHE A 88 5.03 -13.37 -7.76
CA PHE A 88 5.09 -14.27 -8.92
C PHE A 88 5.61 -15.65 -8.49
N PRO A 89 4.78 -16.72 -8.54
CA PRO A 89 5.14 -18.02 -7.98
C PRO A 89 6.25 -18.75 -8.72
N HIS A 90 6.54 -18.37 -9.96
CA HIS A 90 7.62 -18.91 -10.80
C HIS A 90 8.96 -18.20 -10.60
N MET A 91 9.00 -17.14 -9.78
CA MET A 91 10.19 -16.38 -9.41
C MET A 91 10.56 -16.64 -7.95
N ASN A 92 11.84 -16.63 -7.61
CA ASN A 92 12.29 -16.59 -6.22
C ASN A 92 12.11 -15.19 -5.60
N VAL A 93 12.47 -15.02 -4.33
CA VAL A 93 12.29 -13.75 -3.60
C VAL A 93 13.00 -12.60 -4.29
N ILE A 94 14.31 -12.73 -4.57
CA ILE A 94 15.10 -11.64 -5.16
C ILE A 94 14.62 -11.28 -6.57
N GLU A 95 14.19 -12.26 -7.37
CA GLU A 95 13.65 -12.01 -8.69
C GLU A 95 12.33 -11.23 -8.64
N ASN A 96 11.44 -11.56 -7.69
CA ASN A 96 10.22 -10.79 -7.44
C ASN A 96 10.49 -9.33 -7.09
N LEU A 97 11.51 -9.08 -6.28
CA LEU A 97 11.89 -7.75 -5.85
C LEU A 97 12.56 -6.96 -6.97
N LEU A 98 13.51 -7.57 -7.69
CA LEU A 98 14.17 -6.94 -8.83
C LEU A 98 13.18 -6.61 -9.96
N PHE A 99 12.15 -7.43 -10.16
CA PHE A 99 11.10 -7.16 -11.15
C PHE A 99 10.30 -5.89 -10.84
N ALA A 100 10.17 -5.52 -9.57
CA ALA A 100 9.44 -4.33 -9.14
C ALA A 100 10.20 -3.02 -9.34
N ILE A 101 11.51 -3.06 -9.59
CA ILE A 101 12.35 -1.88 -9.71
C ILE A 101 12.11 -1.18 -11.05
N PRO A 102 11.96 0.16 -11.08
CA PRO A 102 11.92 0.90 -12.33
C PRO A 102 13.19 0.70 -13.16
N ARG A 103 13.04 0.39 -14.46
CA ARG A 103 14.12 -0.02 -15.39
C ARG A 103 15.36 0.90 -15.49
N LYS A 104 15.33 2.08 -14.87
CA LYS A 104 16.40 3.08 -14.97
C LYS A 104 17.38 3.08 -13.79
N GLU A 105 17.19 2.27 -12.77
CA GLU A 105 18.04 2.29 -11.57
C GLU A 105 19.25 1.38 -11.70
N LYS A 106 20.41 1.89 -11.25
CA LYS A 106 21.67 1.12 -11.12
C LYS A 106 21.77 0.59 -9.70
N ASN A 107 22.50 -0.52 -9.49
CA ASN A 107 22.75 -1.14 -8.17
C ASN A 107 21.51 -1.74 -7.49
N CYS A 108 20.50 -2.11 -8.27
CA CYS A 108 19.23 -2.64 -7.78
C CYS A 108 19.38 -3.85 -6.85
N LYS A 109 20.33 -4.72 -7.11
CA LYS A 109 20.52 -5.94 -6.31
C LYS A 109 21.03 -5.65 -4.89
N GLU A 110 21.94 -4.69 -4.75
CA GLU A 110 22.45 -4.28 -3.44
C GLU A 110 21.37 -3.60 -2.60
N GLU A 111 20.54 -2.74 -3.21
CA GLU A 111 19.40 -2.11 -2.54
C GLU A 111 18.39 -3.16 -2.05
N VAL A 112 18.05 -4.16 -2.89
CA VAL A 112 17.18 -5.28 -2.50
C VAL A 112 17.74 -6.03 -1.30
N LEU A 113 19.02 -6.42 -1.34
CA LEU A 113 19.65 -7.18 -0.26
C LEU A 113 19.71 -6.36 1.03
N THR A 114 19.96 -5.06 0.95
CA THR A 114 19.96 -4.15 2.11
C THR A 114 18.58 -4.11 2.76
N LEU A 115 17.51 -3.95 1.99
CA LEU A 115 16.13 -3.94 2.51
C LEU A 115 15.74 -5.28 3.13
N LEU A 116 16.12 -6.40 2.51
CA LEU A 116 15.89 -7.73 3.08
C LEU A 116 16.61 -7.92 4.41
N SER A 117 17.86 -7.47 4.50
CA SER A 117 18.67 -7.56 5.73
C SER A 117 18.07 -6.74 6.88
N GLN A 118 17.53 -5.55 6.60
CA GLN A 118 16.83 -4.75 7.61
C GLN A 118 15.64 -5.47 8.26
N LEU A 119 14.99 -6.36 7.51
CA LEU A 119 13.91 -7.22 7.99
C LEU A 119 14.36 -8.63 8.42
N GLN A 120 15.68 -8.91 8.45
CA GLN A 120 16.25 -10.22 8.74
C GLN A 120 15.76 -11.33 7.78
N LEU A 121 15.57 -10.97 6.51
CA LEU A 121 15.06 -11.85 5.45
C LEU A 121 16.09 -12.20 4.36
N ASP A 122 17.34 -11.77 4.50
CA ASP A 122 18.44 -12.01 3.57
C ASP A 122 18.64 -13.51 3.25
N HIS A 123 18.46 -14.39 4.24
CA HIS A 123 18.52 -15.85 4.09
C HIS A 123 17.41 -16.43 3.20
N LEU A 124 16.38 -15.65 2.88
CA LEU A 124 15.28 -16.03 2.00
C LEU A 124 15.48 -15.62 0.54
N SER A 125 16.52 -14.84 0.21
CA SER A 125 16.71 -14.17 -1.09
C SER A 125 16.49 -15.10 -2.30
N TYR A 126 16.93 -16.34 -2.22
CA TYR A 126 16.85 -17.33 -3.29
C TYR A 126 15.81 -18.42 -3.04
N LYS A 127 14.99 -18.29 -1.99
CA LYS A 127 13.91 -19.25 -1.71
C LYS A 127 12.75 -19.09 -2.68
N ASN A 128 12.08 -20.21 -2.93
CA ASN A 128 10.83 -20.24 -3.67
C ASN A 128 9.72 -19.59 -2.82
N ILE A 129 8.90 -18.75 -3.45
CA ILE A 129 7.80 -18.02 -2.78
C ILE A 129 6.83 -18.95 -2.07
N ASN A 130 6.56 -20.12 -2.64
CA ASN A 130 5.61 -21.11 -2.08
C ASN A 130 6.12 -21.78 -0.78
N THR A 131 7.40 -21.57 -0.41
CA THR A 131 7.98 -22.13 0.82
C THR A 131 8.02 -21.14 1.98
N LEU A 132 7.53 -19.92 1.76
CA LEU A 132 7.52 -18.85 2.76
C LEU A 132 6.35 -19.03 3.74
N SER A 133 6.60 -18.70 5.01
CA SER A 133 5.51 -18.49 5.97
C SER A 133 4.69 -17.24 5.59
N GLY A 134 3.44 -17.15 6.07
CA GLY A 134 2.59 -15.99 5.81
C GLY A 134 3.21 -14.66 6.25
N GLY A 135 3.92 -14.63 7.38
CA GLY A 135 4.62 -13.45 7.87
C GLY A 135 5.85 -13.06 7.04
N GLU A 136 6.62 -14.03 6.53
CA GLU A 136 7.72 -13.78 5.60
C GLU A 136 7.19 -13.25 4.28
N TYR A 137 6.14 -13.85 3.75
CA TYR A 137 5.48 -13.43 2.52
C TYR A 137 5.00 -11.98 2.60
N SER A 138 4.27 -11.62 3.67
CA SER A 138 3.76 -10.25 3.89
C SER A 138 4.90 -9.23 3.96
N ARG A 139 6.00 -9.54 4.66
CA ARG A 139 7.18 -8.65 4.76
C ARG A 139 7.89 -8.48 3.41
N ILE A 140 7.98 -9.52 2.59
CA ILE A 140 8.54 -9.43 1.24
C ILE A 140 7.66 -8.57 0.34
N CYS A 141 6.34 -8.64 0.46
CA CYS A 141 5.41 -7.75 -0.25
C CYS A 141 5.63 -6.28 0.14
N LEU A 142 5.88 -5.98 1.43
CA LEU A 142 6.24 -4.62 1.87
C LEU A 142 7.55 -4.14 1.23
N VAL A 143 8.60 -4.96 1.20
CA VAL A 143 9.87 -4.62 0.52
C VAL A 143 9.63 -4.32 -0.96
N ARG A 144 8.85 -5.16 -1.65
CA ARG A 144 8.50 -4.98 -3.06
C ARG A 144 7.82 -3.65 -3.35
N MET A 145 6.98 -3.17 -2.43
CA MET A 145 6.31 -1.87 -2.56
C MET A 145 7.27 -0.71 -2.35
N ILE A 146 8.11 -0.77 -1.33
CA ILE A 146 9.10 0.25 -1.01
C ILE A 146 10.04 0.45 -2.19
N ILE A 147 10.53 -0.63 -2.76
CA ILE A 147 11.52 -0.59 -3.86
C ILE A 147 10.94 -0.03 -5.17
N ASN A 148 9.61 -0.08 -5.33
CA ASN A 148 8.94 0.48 -6.51
C ASN A 148 8.87 2.02 -6.49
N LYS A 149 9.11 2.66 -5.34
CA LYS A 149 9.12 4.13 -5.13
C LYS A 149 7.87 4.84 -5.72
N PRO A 150 6.65 4.50 -5.27
CA PRO A 150 5.43 5.09 -5.81
C PRO A 150 5.27 6.56 -5.43
N ASN A 151 4.45 7.32 -6.21
CA ASN A 151 4.02 8.66 -5.81
C ASN A 151 2.98 8.64 -4.69
N VAL A 152 2.09 7.64 -4.73
CA VAL A 152 1.05 7.38 -3.74
C VAL A 152 1.07 5.90 -3.37
N LEU A 153 1.05 5.62 -2.08
CA LEU A 153 1.01 4.28 -1.52
C LEU A 153 -0.30 4.07 -0.76
N LEU A 154 -1.03 3.04 -1.12
CA LEU A 154 -2.23 2.58 -0.44
C LEU A 154 -1.96 1.23 0.20
N VAL A 155 -2.28 1.06 1.46
CA VAL A 155 -1.93 -0.14 2.21
C VAL A 155 -3.14 -0.66 2.99
N ASP A 156 -3.57 -1.88 2.68
CA ASP A 156 -4.73 -2.50 3.33
C ASP A 156 -4.25 -3.51 4.37
N GLU A 157 -4.33 -3.12 5.65
CA GLU A 157 -4.02 -3.95 6.83
C GLU A 157 -2.64 -4.66 6.79
N PRO A 158 -1.54 -3.93 6.62
CA PRO A 158 -0.23 -4.53 6.31
C PRO A 158 0.38 -5.39 7.42
N PHE A 159 -0.12 -5.29 8.66
CA PHE A 159 0.49 -5.91 9.84
C PHE A 159 -0.36 -7.01 10.48
N ASN A 160 -1.53 -7.35 9.90
CA ASN A 160 -2.48 -8.27 10.53
C ASN A 160 -1.98 -9.72 10.67
N ASN A 161 -1.11 -10.18 9.77
CA ASN A 161 -0.62 -11.55 9.75
C ASN A 161 0.73 -11.75 10.46
N LEU A 162 1.12 -10.79 11.34
CA LEU A 162 2.41 -10.79 12.01
C LEU A 162 2.24 -11.02 13.52
N ASP A 163 3.11 -11.84 14.10
CA ASP A 163 3.26 -11.93 15.55
C ASP A 163 3.77 -10.61 16.13
N LYS A 164 3.54 -10.36 17.41
CA LYS A 164 3.82 -9.06 18.07
C LYS A 164 5.27 -8.59 17.91
N LYS A 165 6.26 -9.49 17.99
CA LYS A 165 7.68 -9.12 17.88
C LYS A 165 8.03 -8.73 16.45
N THR A 166 7.63 -9.56 15.49
CA THR A 166 7.84 -9.32 14.06
C THR A 166 7.08 -8.08 13.58
N LYS A 167 5.89 -7.83 14.12
CA LYS A 167 5.07 -6.67 13.83
C LYS A 167 5.80 -5.36 14.16
N ASN A 168 6.40 -5.23 15.34
CA ASN A 168 7.13 -4.02 15.72
C ASN A 168 8.31 -3.74 14.78
N ILE A 169 9.14 -4.74 14.50
CA ILE A 169 10.27 -4.60 13.57
C ILE A 169 9.79 -4.19 12.17
N THR A 170 8.70 -4.79 11.71
CA THR A 170 8.13 -4.50 10.39
C THR A 170 7.53 -3.10 10.32
N LYS A 171 6.86 -2.64 11.40
CA LYS A 171 6.33 -1.28 11.52
C LYS A 171 7.47 -0.24 11.44
N ASP A 172 8.50 -0.40 12.27
CA ASP A 172 9.63 0.53 12.30
C ASP A 172 10.32 0.61 10.92
N PHE A 173 10.54 -0.53 10.28
CA PHE A 173 11.05 -0.61 8.92
C PHE A 173 10.14 0.12 7.92
N PHE A 174 8.84 -0.14 7.97
CA PHE A 174 7.87 0.44 7.04
C PHE A 174 7.84 1.96 7.17
N TYR A 175 7.62 2.48 8.38
CA TYR A 175 7.49 3.92 8.62
C TYR A 175 8.79 4.67 8.31
N LYS A 176 9.95 4.11 8.67
CA LYS A 176 11.25 4.68 8.32
C LYS A 176 11.40 4.84 6.80
N ASN A 177 11.19 3.78 6.05
CA ASN A 177 11.35 3.81 4.59
C ASN A 177 10.32 4.73 3.91
N ILE A 178 9.06 4.74 4.37
CA ILE A 178 8.02 5.62 3.83
C ILE A 178 8.36 7.09 4.05
N SER A 179 8.88 7.46 5.22
CA SER A 179 9.28 8.85 5.50
C SER A 179 10.38 9.35 4.55
N GLU A 180 11.28 8.46 4.13
CA GLU A 180 12.37 8.76 3.20
C GLU A 180 11.91 8.82 1.73
N MET A 181 10.81 8.12 1.38
CA MET A 181 10.34 7.97 -0.02
C MET A 181 9.65 9.19 -0.60
N ASN A 182 9.33 10.21 0.20
CA ASN A 182 8.62 11.40 -0.28
C ASN A 182 7.30 11.09 -1.02
N CYS A 183 6.60 10.02 -0.61
CA CYS A 183 5.29 9.63 -1.14
C CYS A 183 4.14 10.03 -0.19
N ALA A 184 2.92 10.15 -0.73
CA ALA A 184 1.70 10.28 0.06
C ALA A 184 1.20 8.87 0.41
N THR A 185 0.92 8.60 1.67
CA THR A 185 0.57 7.25 2.11
C THR A 185 -0.78 7.23 2.83
N LEU A 186 -1.65 6.30 2.43
CA LEU A 186 -2.93 6.02 3.08
C LEU A 186 -2.95 4.55 3.53
N ILE A 187 -3.04 4.34 4.84
CA ILE A 187 -3.05 3.02 5.47
C ILE A 187 -4.46 2.74 5.99
N VAL A 188 -5.00 1.57 5.74
CA VAL A 188 -6.16 1.06 6.46
C VAL A 188 -5.69 0.24 7.63
N SER A 189 -6.19 0.52 8.83
CA SER A 189 -5.99 -0.31 10.01
C SER A 189 -7.25 -0.37 10.87
N HIS A 190 -7.54 -1.55 11.41
CA HIS A 190 -8.56 -1.76 12.42
C HIS A 190 -8.00 -1.66 13.84
N ASN A 191 -6.70 -1.80 13.99
CA ASN A 191 -6.06 -1.79 15.29
C ASN A 191 -5.42 -0.43 15.56
N LEU A 192 -5.87 0.24 16.61
CA LEU A 192 -5.32 1.52 17.07
C LEU A 192 -3.82 1.43 17.41
N GLU A 193 -3.33 0.27 17.84
CA GLU A 193 -1.91 0.04 18.07
C GLU A 193 -1.06 0.11 16.77
N ASP A 194 -1.67 0.02 15.59
CA ASP A 194 -0.98 0.11 14.31
C ASP A 194 -0.83 1.55 13.83
N ILE A 195 -1.57 2.48 14.41
CA ILE A 195 -1.50 3.89 14.11
C ILE A 195 -0.21 4.45 14.75
N TYR A 196 0.62 5.06 13.92
CA TYR A 196 1.82 5.75 14.42
C TYR A 196 1.43 7.13 14.95
N SER A 197 2.14 7.63 15.96
CA SER A 197 1.81 8.92 16.63
C SER A 197 1.85 10.14 15.69
N SER A 198 2.51 10.02 14.54
CA SER A 198 2.58 11.05 13.50
C SER A 198 1.47 10.95 12.46
N ASP A 199 0.68 9.87 12.44
CA ASP A 199 -0.37 9.66 11.46
C ASP A 199 -1.55 10.59 11.72
N LYS A 200 -2.09 11.14 10.65
CA LYS A 200 -3.40 11.79 10.70
C LYS A 200 -4.48 10.74 10.43
N VAL A 201 -5.60 10.84 11.12
CA VAL A 201 -6.67 9.85 11.04
C VAL A 201 -7.83 10.38 10.19
N ILE A 202 -8.31 9.56 9.28
CA ILE A 202 -9.56 9.77 8.54
C ILE A 202 -10.52 8.68 8.99
N GLU A 203 -11.72 9.06 9.38
CA GLU A 203 -12.79 8.12 9.73
C GLU A 203 -13.81 8.01 8.59
N LEU A 204 -14.19 6.76 8.24
CA LEU A 204 -15.28 6.44 7.32
C LEU A 204 -16.54 6.04 8.07
#